data_34f471c343e83e4846faffb55af902a1
#
_entry.id   34f471c343e83e4846faffb55af902a1
#
_cell.length_a   1.000
_cell.length_b   1.000
_cell.length_c   1.000
_cell.angle_alpha   90.00
_cell.angle_beta   90.00
_cell.angle_gamma   90.00
#
_symmetry.space_group_name_H-M   'P 1'
#
loop_
_entity.id
_entity.type
_entity.pdbx_description
1 polymer ?
#
loop_
_entity_poly.entity_id
_entity_poly.type
_entity_poly.pdbx_seq_one_letter_code
_entity_poly.pdbx_strand_id
1 'polypeptide(L)'
;MNKPQLQRNWLKDIRSAYDTVVIGSGLAGMTSANLLAKLGHKVLLAEHHYNLGGMATWFKRKRGHIMDISLHGFPCGMIKTLRKY
;
A
#
# COMPACT_ATOMS: atom_id res chain seq x y z
N MET A 1 2.76 -22.65 0.86
CA MET A 1 3.05 -21.24 1.18
C MET A 1 4.27 -20.79 0.43
N ASN A 2 4.26 -19.59 -0.08
CA ASN A 2 5.39 -19.07 -0.85
C ASN A 2 6.50 -18.55 0.08
N LYS A 3 7.50 -19.37 0.28
CA LYS A 3 8.61 -19.06 1.19
C LYS A 3 9.56 -17.96 0.71
N PRO A 4 9.77 -17.71 -0.60
CA PRO A 4 10.68 -16.65 -1.02
C PRO A 4 10.34 -15.28 -0.43
N GLN A 5 9.07 -15.00 -0.18
CA GLN A 5 8.67 -13.75 0.47
C GLN A 5 9.19 -13.64 1.90
N LEU A 6 9.22 -14.76 2.63
CA LEU A 6 9.68 -14.79 4.02
C LEU A 6 11.20 -14.61 4.12
N GLN A 7 11.92 -14.95 3.05
CA GLN A 7 13.38 -14.84 3.00
C GLN A 7 13.84 -13.47 2.51
N ARG A 8 12.93 -12.65 2.01
CA ARG A 8 13.27 -11.34 1.52
C ARG A 8 13.64 -10.42 2.68
N ASN A 9 14.76 -9.76 2.55
CA ASN A 9 15.16 -8.75 3.53
C ASN A 9 14.43 -7.44 3.24
N TRP A 10 13.30 -7.26 3.90
CA TRP A 10 12.45 -6.09 3.74
C TRP A 10 13.10 -4.81 4.26
N LEU A 11 14.12 -4.96 5.11
CA LEU A 11 14.80 -3.81 5.72
C LEU A 11 16.05 -3.39 4.95
N LYS A 12 16.37 -4.09 3.88
CA LYS A 12 17.60 -3.88 3.12
C LYS A 12 17.77 -2.44 2.63
N ASP A 13 16.68 -1.83 2.19
CA ASP A 13 16.70 -0.51 1.59
C ASP A 13 16.24 0.59 2.52
N ILE A 14 16.04 0.28 3.81
CA ILE A 14 15.64 1.29 4.79
C ILE A 14 16.79 2.25 5.03
N ARG A 15 16.48 3.53 4.94
CA ARG A 15 17.40 4.62 5.23
C ARG A 15 17.41 4.92 6.73
N SER A 16 18.42 5.65 7.19
CA SER A 16 18.55 6.05 8.58
C SER A 16 17.60 7.17 9.00
N ALA A 17 17.07 7.92 8.04
CA ALA A 17 16.18 9.05 8.33
C ALA A 17 15.15 9.26 7.21
N TYR A 18 13.95 9.68 7.62
CA TYR A 18 12.86 10.03 6.73
C TYR A 18 12.19 11.30 7.22
N ASP A 19 11.61 12.08 6.32
CA ASP A 19 10.84 13.28 6.69
C ASP A 19 9.49 12.88 7.28
N THR A 20 8.89 11.81 6.75
CA THR A 20 7.56 11.37 7.17
C THR A 20 7.49 9.84 7.12
N VAL A 21 6.86 9.26 8.12
CA VAL A 21 6.52 7.84 8.16
C VAL A 21 5.01 7.71 8.10
N VAL A 22 4.51 6.99 7.09
CA VAL A 22 3.08 6.70 6.95
C VAL A 22 2.87 5.23 7.32
N ILE A 23 2.02 4.98 8.29
CA ILE A 23 1.69 3.63 8.73
C ILE A 23 0.35 3.23 8.15
N GLY A 24 0.36 2.18 7.35
CA GLY A 24 -0.82 1.69 6.67
C GLY A 24 -0.90 2.14 5.22
N SER A 25 -1.13 1.19 4.32
CA SER A 25 -1.20 1.42 2.88
C SER A 25 -2.62 1.30 2.33
N GLY A 26 -3.62 1.70 3.11
CA GLY A 26 -4.96 1.89 2.61
C GLY A 26 -5.04 3.11 1.69
N LEU A 27 -6.23 3.45 1.22
CA LEU A 27 -6.39 4.57 0.28
C LEU A 27 -5.86 5.88 0.86
N ALA A 28 -6.16 6.16 2.13
CA ALA A 28 -5.69 7.38 2.80
C ALA A 28 -4.17 7.40 2.95
N GLY A 29 -3.59 6.30 3.41
CA GLY A 29 -2.14 6.21 3.62
C GLY A 29 -1.36 6.31 2.32
N MET A 30 -1.78 5.61 1.28
CA MET A 30 -1.12 5.65 -0.02
C MET A 30 -1.26 7.04 -0.67
N THR A 31 -2.43 7.65 -0.58
CA THR A 31 -2.65 9.00 -1.13
C THR A 31 -1.78 10.02 -0.40
N SER A 32 -1.75 9.98 0.93
CA SER A 32 -0.93 10.88 1.73
C SER A 32 0.56 10.71 1.44
N ALA A 33 1.03 9.47 1.36
CA ALA A 33 2.42 9.18 1.07
C ALA A 33 2.84 9.69 -0.32
N ASN A 34 1.97 9.47 -1.33
CA ASN A 34 2.24 9.92 -2.69
C ASN A 34 2.28 11.46 -2.77
N LEU A 35 1.34 12.15 -2.13
CA LEU A 35 1.31 13.60 -2.13
C LEU A 35 2.55 14.19 -1.45
N LEU A 36 2.95 13.63 -0.31
CA LEU A 36 4.15 14.07 0.40
C LEU A 36 5.40 13.83 -0.43
N ALA A 37 5.49 12.67 -1.08
CA ALA A 37 6.62 12.37 -1.96
C ALA A 37 6.70 13.34 -3.14
N LYS A 38 5.57 13.71 -3.72
CA LYS A 38 5.53 14.71 -4.79
C LYS A 38 5.99 16.09 -4.32
N LEU A 39 5.81 16.39 -3.05
CA LEU A 39 6.27 17.65 -2.44
C LEU A 39 7.76 17.59 -2.06
N GLY A 40 8.44 16.50 -2.33
CA GLY A 40 9.87 16.35 -2.06
C GLY A 40 10.22 15.72 -0.73
N HIS A 41 9.23 15.27 0.04
CA HIS A 41 9.48 14.56 1.30
C HIS A 41 10.06 13.17 1.06
N LYS A 42 10.99 12.76 1.91
CA LYS A 42 11.43 11.37 1.98
C LYS A 42 10.42 10.62 2.84
N VAL A 43 9.63 9.76 2.21
CA VAL A 43 8.51 9.09 2.87
C VAL A 43 8.80 7.60 3.01
N LEU A 44 8.58 7.08 4.22
CA LEU A 44 8.53 5.64 4.47
C LEU A 44 7.08 5.23 4.64
N LEU A 45 6.62 4.32 3.80
CA LEU A 45 5.30 3.71 3.92
C LEU A 45 5.45 2.32 4.49
N ALA A 46 4.88 2.09 5.67
CA ALA A 46 4.96 0.82 6.37
C ALA A 46 3.61 0.09 6.33
N GLU A 47 3.63 -1.16 5.93
CA GLU A 47 2.45 -2.02 5.84
C GLU A 47 2.78 -3.41 6.38
N HIS A 48 1.90 -3.97 7.21
CA HIS A 48 2.13 -5.31 7.79
C HIS A 48 1.49 -6.44 6.98
N HIS A 49 0.55 -6.13 6.09
CA HIS A 49 -0.06 -7.13 5.20
C HIS A 49 0.84 -7.38 3.98
N TYR A 50 0.74 -8.56 3.38
CA TYR A 50 1.55 -8.89 2.20
C TYR A 50 1.13 -8.12 0.94
N ASN A 51 -0.09 -7.58 0.90
CA ASN A 51 -0.57 -6.71 -0.17
C ASN A 51 -0.77 -5.29 0.33
N LEU A 52 -0.45 -4.33 -0.52
CA LEU A 52 -0.78 -2.93 -0.28
C LEU A 52 -2.26 -2.69 -0.63
N GLY A 53 -2.85 -1.64 -0.08
CA GLY A 53 -4.18 -1.20 -0.45
C GLY A 53 -5.23 -1.22 0.66
N GLY A 54 -4.92 -1.78 1.81
CA GLY A 54 -5.87 -1.84 2.93
C GLY A 54 -7.13 -2.62 2.56
N MET A 55 -8.29 -2.00 2.72
CA MET A 55 -9.58 -2.61 2.36
C MET A 55 -9.82 -2.67 0.85
N ALA A 56 -9.03 -1.95 0.06
CA ALA A 56 -9.12 -1.94 -1.40
C ALA A 56 -8.15 -2.94 -2.02
N THR A 57 -8.01 -4.11 -1.43
CA THR A 57 -7.14 -5.16 -1.92
C THR A 57 -7.81 -6.51 -1.81
N TRP A 58 -7.06 -7.54 -2.08
CA TRP A 58 -7.56 -8.91 -2.06
C TRP A 58 -6.71 -9.76 -1.12
N PHE A 59 -7.22 -10.93 -0.79
CA PHE A 59 -6.45 -11.92 -0.05
C PHE A 59 -6.62 -13.29 -0.71
N LYS A 60 -5.64 -14.16 -0.47
CA LYS A 60 -5.59 -15.48 -1.05
C LYS A 60 -5.81 -16.53 0.04
N ARG A 61 -6.70 -17.47 -0.25
CA ARG A 61 -6.99 -18.61 0.63
C ARG A 61 -6.41 -19.89 0.05
N LYS A 62 -6.53 -20.98 0.79
CA LYS A 62 -6.11 -22.30 0.36
C LYS A 62 -6.73 -22.64 -1.01
N ARG A 63 -6.03 -23.42 -1.81
CA ARG A 63 -6.43 -23.83 -3.16
C ARG A 63 -6.51 -22.68 -4.17
N GLY A 64 -5.84 -21.57 -3.86
CA GLY A 64 -5.71 -20.46 -4.80
C GLY A 64 -6.92 -19.55 -4.93
N HIS A 65 -7.92 -19.67 -4.05
CA HIS A 65 -9.06 -18.77 -4.06
C HIS A 65 -8.62 -17.36 -3.71
N ILE A 66 -8.97 -16.39 -4.53
CA ILE A 66 -8.69 -14.98 -4.34
C ILE A 66 -10.01 -14.27 -4.07
N MET A 67 -10.05 -13.47 -3.00
CA MET A 67 -11.25 -12.78 -2.56
C MET A 67 -10.95 -11.32 -2.28
N ASP A 68 -11.87 -10.44 -2.67
CA ASP A 68 -11.80 -9.03 -2.31
C ASP A 68 -12.13 -8.86 -0.82
N ILE A 69 -11.47 -7.88 -0.18
CA ILE A 69 -11.73 -7.63 1.24
C ILE A 69 -13.07 -6.93 1.42
N SER A 70 -13.30 -5.81 0.74
CA SER A 70 -14.58 -5.09 0.84
C SER A 70 -14.90 -4.20 -0.35
N LEU A 71 -13.94 -3.53 -0.94
CA LEU A 71 -14.16 -2.56 -1.99
C LEU A 71 -14.30 -3.26 -3.33
N HIS A 72 -15.49 -3.18 -3.94
CA HIS A 72 -15.79 -3.86 -5.21
C HIS A 72 -15.99 -2.90 -6.38
N GLY A 73 -15.97 -1.59 -6.14
CA GLY A 73 -16.13 -0.60 -7.19
C GLY A 73 -15.77 0.79 -6.73
N PHE A 74 -15.57 1.69 -7.70
CA PHE A 74 -15.18 3.07 -7.45
C PHE A 74 -16.15 4.02 -8.12
N PRO A 75 -16.63 5.09 -7.44
CA PRO A 75 -17.41 6.14 -8.11
C PRO A 75 -16.53 6.93 -9.08
N CYS A 76 -17.15 7.46 -10.14
CA CYS A 76 -16.43 8.23 -11.16
C CYS A 76 -15.68 9.43 -10.59
N GLY A 77 -16.25 10.10 -9.60
CA GLY A 77 -15.59 11.23 -8.93
C GLY A 77 -14.28 10.85 -8.26
N MET A 78 -14.21 9.67 -7.68
CA MET A 78 -13.00 9.15 -7.08
C MET A 78 -11.90 8.93 -8.13
N ILE A 79 -12.25 8.39 -9.28
CA ILE A 79 -11.32 8.21 -10.39
C ILE A 79 -10.74 9.55 -10.85
N LYS A 80 -11.58 10.56 -11.00
CA LYS A 80 -11.14 11.91 -11.37
C LYS A 80 -10.18 12.50 -10.35
N THR A 81 -10.48 12.34 -9.07
CA THR A 81 -9.64 12.82 -7.98
C THR A 81 -8.26 12.15 -8.02
N LEU A 82 -8.22 10.82 -8.19
CA LEU A 82 -6.97 10.09 -8.24
C LEU A 82 -6.11 10.47 -9.45
N ARG A 83 -6.73 10.80 -10.57
CA ARG A 83 -6.00 11.28 -11.75
C ARG A 83 -5.41 12.68 -11.58
N LYS A 84 -6.03 13.49 -10.73
CA LYS A 84 -5.55 14.84 -10.45
C LYS A 84 -4.26 14.83 -9.63
N TYR A 85 -4.13 13.89 -8.72
CA TYR A 85 -3.01 13.73 -7.80
C TYR A 85 -2.15 12.51 -8.15
#